data_e55bb435034fbd3d98ed613f79cf5b75
#
_entry.id   e55bb435034fbd3d98ed613f79cf5b75
#
_cell.length_a   1.000
_cell.length_b   1.000
_cell.length_c   1.000
_cell.angle_alpha   90.00
_cell.angle_beta   90.00
_cell.angle_gamma   90.00
#
_symmetry.space_group_name_H-M   'P 1'
#
loop_
_entity.id
_entity.type
_entity.pdbx_description
1 polymer ?
#
loop_
_entity_poly.entity_id
_entity_poly.type
_entity_poly.pdbx_seq_one_letter_code
_entity_poly.pdbx_strand_id
1 'polypeptide(L)'
;MSKLSDSPSRSGAIQTVSLSFFRFSRGIDRLWALTMMGAARLMLPRVPGIGFWKLLGSGTGEGFTPIPNTGVYAILAVWPDAATARAQTRDARVFRRYLTRASESWTLFLAPTSVRGQWSGATPFEITTPADKGPLAALTRATVRPRKALQFWRRVPDISAVIGTDRNVAFKTGLGEVPLLHQVTFSIWPDSHSMAEFARRDGPHARAIAAVRDGDWFREELYARFRVIGEQGTWGGSSPLDHIKEEQ
;
A
#
# COMPACT_ATOMS: atom_id res chain seq x y z
N MET A 1 -18.40 -37.67 -31.22
CA MET A 1 -18.99 -36.31 -31.06
C MET A 1 -18.59 -35.81 -29.66
N SER A 2 -17.47 -35.11 -29.58
CA SER A 2 -16.92 -34.58 -28.32
C SER A 2 -17.42 -33.15 -28.15
N LYS A 3 -18.19 -32.88 -27.08
CA LYS A 3 -18.59 -31.51 -26.69
C LYS A 3 -17.41 -30.81 -26.04
N LEU A 4 -16.79 -29.91 -26.77
CA LEU A 4 -15.94 -28.89 -26.23
C LEU A 4 -16.80 -27.98 -25.34
N SER A 5 -16.54 -27.96 -24.03
CA SER A 5 -17.12 -27.02 -23.12
C SER A 5 -16.38 -25.69 -23.32
N ASP A 6 -17.03 -24.75 -23.98
CA ASP A 6 -16.66 -23.36 -24.01
C ASP A 6 -16.76 -22.78 -22.57
N SER A 7 -15.62 -22.65 -21.95
CA SER A 7 -15.52 -21.76 -20.77
C SER A 7 -15.59 -20.31 -21.26
N PRO A 8 -16.50 -19.48 -20.75
CA PRO A 8 -16.58 -18.10 -21.18
C PRO A 8 -15.25 -17.40 -20.81
N SER A 9 -14.55 -16.91 -21.84
CA SER A 9 -13.41 -16.01 -21.68
C SER A 9 -13.83 -14.84 -20.80
N ARG A 10 -13.22 -14.69 -19.62
CA ARG A 10 -13.39 -13.51 -18.76
C ARG A 10 -12.91 -12.30 -19.56
N SER A 11 -13.85 -11.61 -20.19
CA SER A 11 -13.64 -10.34 -20.85
C SER A 11 -12.91 -9.40 -19.87
N GLY A 12 -11.66 -9.06 -20.16
CA GLY A 12 -10.91 -7.85 -19.87
C GLY A 12 -11.03 -7.09 -18.55
N ALA A 13 -11.49 -7.73 -17.47
CA ALA A 13 -11.57 -7.08 -16.16
C ALA A 13 -10.16 -6.87 -15.60
N ILE A 14 -9.78 -5.60 -15.39
CA ILE A 14 -8.47 -5.23 -14.84
C ILE A 14 -8.51 -5.44 -13.33
N GLN A 15 -7.68 -6.37 -12.81
CA GLN A 15 -7.50 -6.52 -11.38
C GLN A 15 -7.19 -5.17 -10.74
N THR A 16 -7.90 -4.84 -9.70
CA THR A 16 -7.76 -3.57 -9.00
C THR A 16 -7.36 -3.79 -7.55
N VAL A 17 -6.38 -3.03 -7.09
CA VAL A 17 -5.97 -2.99 -5.68
C VAL A 17 -6.50 -1.71 -5.06
N SER A 18 -7.21 -1.80 -3.94
CA SER A 18 -7.54 -0.64 -3.11
C SER A 18 -6.57 -0.54 -1.93
N LEU A 19 -6.10 0.68 -1.65
CA LEU A 19 -5.39 1.01 -0.42
C LEU A 19 -6.15 2.13 0.28
N SER A 20 -6.88 1.77 1.34
CA SER A 20 -7.75 2.67 2.09
C SER A 20 -7.06 3.06 3.40
N PHE A 21 -6.84 4.35 3.60
CA PHE A 21 -6.30 4.94 4.82
C PHE A 21 -7.42 5.49 5.69
N PHE A 22 -7.27 5.36 7.00
CA PHE A 22 -8.22 5.85 8.00
C PHE A 22 -7.47 6.54 9.13
N ARG A 23 -7.88 7.77 9.46
CA ARG A 23 -7.34 8.54 10.58
C ARG A 23 -8.37 8.61 11.70
N PHE A 24 -7.92 8.42 12.93
CA PHE A 24 -8.75 8.47 14.13
C PHE A 24 -8.19 9.51 15.09
N SER A 25 -8.92 10.61 15.29
CA SER A 25 -8.46 11.72 16.15
C SER A 25 -8.78 11.48 17.62
N ARG A 26 -9.95 10.88 17.94
CA ARG A 26 -10.42 10.67 19.32
C ARG A 26 -9.84 9.40 19.91
N GLY A 27 -9.46 9.42 21.19
CA GLY A 27 -8.88 8.28 21.88
C GLY A 27 -9.75 7.02 21.86
N ILE A 28 -11.07 7.19 22.02
CA ILE A 28 -12.03 6.07 21.96
C ILE A 28 -12.08 5.41 20.58
N ASP A 29 -11.96 6.20 19.50
CA ASP A 29 -11.96 5.67 18.14
C ASP A 29 -10.62 5.00 17.79
N ARG A 30 -9.50 5.47 18.36
CA ARG A 30 -8.19 4.80 18.26
C ARG A 30 -8.20 3.44 18.95
N LEU A 31 -8.79 3.35 20.16
CA LEU A 31 -8.96 2.09 20.87
C LEU A 31 -9.84 1.13 20.06
N TRP A 32 -10.96 1.63 19.53
CA TRP A 32 -11.82 0.85 18.65
C TRP A 32 -11.07 0.37 17.41
N ALA A 33 -10.29 1.21 16.74
CA ALA A 33 -9.51 0.84 15.57
C ALA A 33 -8.48 -0.25 15.88
N LEU A 34 -7.85 -0.19 17.05
CA LEU A 34 -6.95 -1.24 17.53
C LEU A 34 -7.69 -2.59 17.68
N THR A 35 -8.89 -2.60 18.27
CA THR A 35 -9.68 -3.84 18.37
C THR A 35 -10.11 -4.36 17.00
N MET A 36 -10.33 -3.47 16.04
CA MET A 36 -10.68 -3.83 14.66
C MET A 36 -9.51 -4.49 13.91
N MET A 37 -8.25 -4.32 14.33
CA MET A 37 -7.13 -5.07 13.75
C MET A 37 -7.28 -6.60 13.96
N GLY A 38 -8.01 -7.02 15.00
CA GLY A 38 -8.43 -8.41 15.19
C GLY A 38 -9.77 -8.73 14.52
N ALA A 39 -10.82 -7.96 14.84
CA ALA A 39 -12.18 -8.24 14.40
C ALA A 39 -12.38 -8.18 12.88
N ALA A 40 -11.71 -7.27 12.19
CA ALA A 40 -11.80 -7.15 10.73
C ALA A 40 -11.23 -8.39 10.01
N ARG A 41 -10.31 -9.14 10.62
CA ARG A 41 -9.79 -10.42 10.08
C ARG A 41 -10.89 -11.46 9.87
N LEU A 42 -11.97 -11.40 10.67
CA LEU A 42 -13.12 -12.27 10.54
C LEU A 42 -14.16 -11.72 9.56
N MET A 43 -14.13 -10.42 9.27
CA MET A 43 -15.12 -9.75 8.41
C MET A 43 -14.67 -9.66 6.95
N LEU A 44 -13.39 -9.34 6.71
CA LEU A 44 -12.84 -9.15 5.37
C LEU A 44 -13.02 -10.37 4.45
N PRO A 45 -12.78 -11.62 4.88
CA PRO A 45 -12.98 -12.79 4.02
C PRO A 45 -14.42 -13.00 3.54
N ARG A 46 -15.39 -12.31 4.18
CA ARG A 46 -16.81 -12.40 3.82
C ARG A 46 -17.28 -11.28 2.88
N VAL A 47 -16.38 -10.37 2.50
CA VAL A 47 -16.72 -9.30 1.56
C VAL A 47 -16.75 -9.85 0.14
N PRO A 48 -17.87 -9.69 -0.59
CA PRO A 48 -17.98 -10.23 -1.95
C PRO A 48 -16.90 -9.67 -2.88
N GLY A 49 -16.24 -10.56 -3.62
CA GLY A 49 -15.20 -10.20 -4.58
C GLY A 49 -13.84 -9.83 -3.97
N ILE A 50 -13.69 -9.87 -2.65
CA ILE A 50 -12.38 -9.64 -2.05
C ILE A 50 -11.48 -10.86 -2.29
N GLY A 51 -10.29 -10.61 -2.81
CA GLY A 51 -9.24 -11.61 -2.93
C GLY A 51 -8.24 -11.49 -1.77
N PHE A 52 -6.98 -11.24 -2.10
CA PHE A 52 -5.95 -10.95 -1.10
C PHE A 52 -6.23 -9.65 -0.35
N TRP A 53 -6.00 -9.64 0.96
CA TRP A 53 -6.16 -8.43 1.78
C TRP A 53 -5.16 -8.40 2.93
N LYS A 54 -4.87 -7.19 3.41
CA LYS A 54 -4.01 -6.92 4.56
C LYS A 54 -4.57 -5.79 5.41
N LEU A 55 -4.45 -5.96 6.74
CA LEU A 55 -4.67 -4.91 7.72
C LEU A 55 -3.31 -4.36 8.13
N LEU A 56 -3.14 -3.05 8.02
CA LEU A 56 -1.88 -2.37 8.23
C LEU A 56 -2.04 -1.28 9.29
N GLY A 57 -1.10 -1.22 10.22
CA GLY A 57 -0.90 -0.07 11.10
C GLY A 57 0.15 0.86 10.50
N SER A 58 0.36 2.01 11.12
CA SER A 58 1.41 2.96 10.75
C SER A 58 2.35 3.23 11.93
N GLY A 59 3.57 3.66 11.65
CA GLY A 59 4.45 4.27 12.63
C GLY A 59 4.19 5.78 12.78
N THR A 60 4.79 6.43 13.77
CA THR A 60 4.83 7.90 13.85
C THR A 60 5.72 8.47 12.74
N GLY A 61 5.66 9.80 12.48
CA GLY A 61 6.48 10.45 11.47
C GLY A 61 6.31 9.82 10.08
N GLU A 62 5.21 10.07 9.41
CA GLU A 62 4.87 9.49 8.10
C GLU A 62 4.91 7.95 8.04
N GLY A 63 4.93 7.28 9.20
CA GLY A 63 4.94 5.82 9.31
C GLY A 63 6.30 5.14 9.33
N PHE A 64 7.39 5.89 9.23
CA PHE A 64 8.75 5.35 9.12
C PHE A 64 9.50 5.19 10.46
N THR A 65 8.81 5.19 11.57
CA THR A 65 9.40 4.93 12.89
C THR A 65 8.92 3.61 13.47
N PRO A 66 9.69 3.00 14.39
CA PRO A 66 9.26 1.80 15.11
C PRO A 66 8.15 2.07 16.13
N ILE A 67 7.86 3.35 16.42
CA ILE A 67 6.85 3.76 17.39
C ILE A 67 5.47 3.71 16.73
N PRO A 68 4.51 2.88 17.20
CA PRO A 68 3.20 2.78 16.58
C PRO A 68 2.40 4.10 16.64
N ASN A 69 1.80 4.47 15.52
CA ASN A 69 0.79 5.52 15.45
C ASN A 69 -0.60 4.91 15.58
N THR A 70 -1.17 4.96 16.77
CA THR A 70 -2.50 4.40 17.05
C THR A 70 -3.64 5.18 16.39
N GLY A 71 -3.37 6.29 15.73
CA GLY A 71 -4.35 7.12 15.04
C GLY A 71 -4.45 6.85 13.53
N VAL A 72 -3.60 6.00 12.94
CA VAL A 72 -3.59 5.74 11.50
C VAL A 72 -3.55 4.25 11.20
N TYR A 73 -4.50 3.80 10.41
CA TYR A 73 -4.60 2.42 9.93
C TYR A 73 -4.91 2.38 8.44
N ALA A 74 -4.58 1.28 7.78
CA ALA A 74 -4.92 1.09 6.39
C ALA A 74 -5.42 -0.34 6.11
N ILE A 75 -6.24 -0.46 5.06
CA ILE A 75 -6.70 -1.75 4.51
C ILE A 75 -6.24 -1.79 3.05
N LEU A 76 -5.40 -2.77 2.73
CA LEU A 76 -5.10 -3.14 1.36
C LEU A 76 -6.00 -4.30 0.97
N ALA A 77 -6.63 -4.22 -0.21
CA ALA A 77 -7.46 -5.31 -0.72
C ALA A 77 -7.37 -5.41 -2.25
N VAL A 78 -7.44 -6.64 -2.76
CA VAL A 78 -7.39 -6.98 -4.18
C VAL A 78 -8.79 -7.37 -4.64
N TRP A 79 -9.20 -6.85 -5.79
CA TRP A 79 -10.54 -6.99 -6.37
C TRP A 79 -10.47 -7.42 -7.83
N PRO A 80 -11.51 -8.10 -8.35
CA PRO A 80 -11.55 -8.50 -9.75
C PRO A 80 -11.55 -7.30 -10.73
N ASP A 81 -12.11 -6.17 -10.31
CA ASP A 81 -12.23 -4.97 -11.13
C ASP A 81 -12.42 -3.69 -10.29
N ALA A 82 -12.34 -2.53 -10.95
CA ALA A 82 -12.46 -1.22 -10.30
C ALA A 82 -13.89 -0.90 -9.82
N ALA A 83 -14.92 -1.42 -10.49
CA ALA A 83 -16.31 -1.20 -10.09
C ALA A 83 -16.59 -1.91 -8.76
N THR A 84 -16.19 -3.18 -8.66
CA THR A 84 -16.26 -3.97 -7.42
C THR A 84 -15.46 -3.31 -6.31
N ALA A 85 -14.21 -2.88 -6.57
CA ALA A 85 -13.37 -2.17 -5.60
C ALA A 85 -14.07 -0.94 -5.03
N ARG A 86 -14.61 -0.06 -5.89
CA ARG A 86 -15.32 1.17 -5.49
C ARG A 86 -16.60 0.88 -4.70
N ALA A 87 -17.39 -0.09 -5.15
CA ALA A 87 -18.62 -0.47 -4.46
C ALA A 87 -18.31 -1.04 -3.05
N GLN A 88 -17.38 -2.01 -2.96
CA GLN A 88 -17.13 -2.68 -1.70
C GLN A 88 -16.39 -1.81 -0.68
N THR A 89 -15.45 -0.97 -1.11
CA THR A 89 -14.77 -0.02 -0.19
C THR A 89 -15.71 1.05 0.36
N ARG A 90 -16.83 1.34 -0.32
CA ARG A 90 -17.88 2.25 0.16
C ARG A 90 -18.93 1.53 1.01
N ASP A 91 -19.43 0.37 0.55
CA ASP A 91 -20.68 -0.22 1.03
C ASP A 91 -20.52 -1.43 1.95
N ALA A 92 -19.39 -2.18 1.84
CA ALA A 92 -19.19 -3.36 2.67
C ALA A 92 -19.11 -2.99 4.16
N ARG A 93 -19.78 -3.81 5.00
CA ARG A 93 -19.94 -3.54 6.44
C ARG A 93 -18.63 -3.21 7.17
N VAL A 94 -17.53 -3.88 6.82
CA VAL A 94 -16.23 -3.64 7.44
C VAL A 94 -15.71 -2.25 7.10
N PHE A 95 -15.72 -1.84 5.83
CA PHE A 95 -15.27 -0.52 5.39
C PHE A 95 -16.16 0.60 5.96
N ARG A 96 -17.50 0.43 5.92
CA ARG A 96 -18.43 1.38 6.53
C ARG A 96 -18.17 1.62 8.02
N ARG A 97 -17.81 0.59 8.77
CA ARG A 97 -17.44 0.74 10.19
C ARG A 97 -16.21 1.63 10.38
N TYR A 98 -15.20 1.50 9.51
CA TYR A 98 -14.03 2.37 9.55
C TYR A 98 -14.40 3.79 9.12
N LEU A 99 -15.11 3.96 7.99
CA LEU A 99 -15.54 5.26 7.47
C LEU A 99 -16.38 6.07 8.47
N THR A 100 -17.30 5.43 9.19
CA THR A 100 -18.17 6.10 10.16
C THR A 100 -17.40 6.66 11.37
N ARG A 101 -16.29 6.07 11.74
CA ARG A 101 -15.49 6.46 12.93
C ARG A 101 -14.25 7.26 12.61
N ALA A 102 -13.76 7.14 11.39
CA ALA A 102 -12.60 7.89 10.96
C ALA A 102 -12.89 9.40 10.90
N SER A 103 -12.00 10.21 11.40
CA SER A 103 -12.05 11.67 11.23
C SER A 103 -11.66 12.09 9.81
N GLU A 104 -10.92 11.25 9.11
CA GLU A 104 -10.50 11.44 7.74
C GLU A 104 -10.23 10.07 7.10
N SER A 105 -10.54 9.93 5.82
CA SER A 105 -10.28 8.71 5.07
C SER A 105 -9.89 9.02 3.63
N TRP A 106 -9.00 8.20 3.09
CA TRP A 106 -8.56 8.30 1.71
C TRP A 106 -8.35 6.91 1.12
N THR A 107 -8.95 6.63 0.00
CA THR A 107 -8.83 5.35 -0.71
C THR A 107 -8.29 5.58 -2.11
N LEU A 108 -7.20 4.90 -2.41
CA LEU A 108 -6.60 4.80 -3.74
C LEU A 108 -7.09 3.54 -4.44
N PHE A 109 -7.32 3.66 -5.75
CA PHE A 109 -7.58 2.54 -6.65
C PHE A 109 -6.40 2.42 -7.61
N LEU A 110 -5.82 1.24 -7.67
CA LEU A 110 -4.52 0.98 -8.26
C LEU A 110 -4.61 -0.21 -9.22
N ALA A 111 -4.06 -0.08 -10.43
CA ALA A 111 -3.92 -1.16 -11.39
C ALA A 111 -2.47 -1.68 -11.41
N PRO A 112 -2.21 -2.98 -11.14
CA PRO A 112 -0.85 -3.51 -11.11
C PRO A 112 -0.18 -3.44 -12.49
N THR A 113 1.04 -2.86 -12.54
CA THR A 113 1.85 -2.74 -13.76
C THR A 113 3.15 -3.55 -13.69
N SER A 114 3.62 -3.84 -12.48
CA SER A 114 4.81 -4.65 -12.26
C SER A 114 4.74 -5.28 -10.87
N VAL A 115 5.16 -6.53 -10.75
CA VAL A 115 5.28 -7.23 -9.47
C VAL A 115 6.48 -8.17 -9.49
N ARG A 116 7.20 -8.21 -8.37
CA ARG A 116 8.31 -9.13 -8.13
C ARG A 116 8.33 -9.53 -6.67
N GLY A 117 8.52 -10.81 -6.38
CA GLY A 117 8.57 -11.35 -5.03
C GLY A 117 7.22 -11.83 -4.52
N GLN A 118 7.11 -11.99 -3.20
CA GLN A 118 5.95 -12.59 -2.55
C GLN A 118 5.52 -11.81 -1.32
N TRP A 119 4.25 -11.97 -0.93
CA TRP A 119 3.66 -11.46 0.30
C TRP A 119 2.91 -12.56 1.03
N SER A 120 3.46 -13.03 2.14
CA SER A 120 2.95 -14.19 2.88
C SER A 120 2.85 -15.45 2.02
N GLY A 121 3.89 -15.71 1.22
CA GLY A 121 3.97 -16.85 0.30
C GLY A 121 3.09 -16.74 -0.95
N ALA A 122 2.35 -15.64 -1.14
CA ALA A 122 1.50 -15.42 -2.31
C ALA A 122 2.09 -14.38 -3.27
N THR A 123 1.69 -14.44 -4.54
CA THR A 123 1.87 -13.37 -5.54
C THR A 123 0.51 -12.71 -5.79
N PRO A 124 0.13 -11.70 -4.97
CA PRO A 124 -1.27 -11.25 -4.90
C PRO A 124 -1.69 -10.38 -6.07
N PHE A 125 -0.76 -9.84 -6.85
CA PHE A 125 -1.04 -8.88 -7.90
C PHE A 125 -0.81 -9.50 -9.28
N GLU A 126 -1.83 -9.40 -10.14
CA GLU A 126 -1.78 -9.82 -11.54
C GLU A 126 -1.53 -8.59 -12.40
N ILE A 127 -0.49 -8.62 -13.23
CA ILE A 127 -0.17 -7.52 -14.14
C ILE A 127 -1.22 -7.52 -15.25
N THR A 128 -2.08 -6.52 -15.25
CA THR A 128 -3.20 -6.40 -16.21
C THR A 128 -3.13 -5.13 -17.04
N THR A 129 -2.17 -4.25 -16.75
CA THR A 129 -2.07 -2.93 -17.37
C THR A 129 -0.62 -2.63 -17.73
N PRO A 130 -0.33 -2.11 -18.93
CA PRO A 130 0.98 -1.58 -19.26
C PRO A 130 1.39 -0.43 -18.32
N ALA A 131 2.70 -0.24 -18.14
CA ALA A 131 3.25 0.89 -17.37
C ALA A 131 3.19 2.17 -18.22
N ASP A 132 1.99 2.66 -18.53
CA ASP A 132 1.75 3.83 -19.34
C ASP A 132 1.81 5.13 -18.52
N LYS A 133 1.53 6.25 -19.18
CA LYS A 133 1.58 7.61 -18.64
C LYS A 133 0.66 7.80 -17.42
N GLY A 134 1.03 8.72 -16.53
CA GLY A 134 0.25 9.16 -15.38
C GLY A 134 0.86 8.77 -14.03
N PRO A 135 0.18 9.10 -12.92
CA PRO A 135 0.70 8.88 -11.57
C PRO A 135 0.98 7.41 -11.29
N LEU A 136 2.19 7.15 -10.79
CA LEU A 136 2.70 5.84 -10.44
C LEU A 136 2.74 5.67 -8.93
N ALA A 137 2.21 4.58 -8.42
CA ALA A 137 2.40 4.17 -7.04
C ALA A 137 3.42 3.03 -6.95
N ALA A 138 4.33 3.11 -5.99
CA ALA A 138 5.29 2.06 -5.67
C ALA A 138 5.01 1.51 -4.26
N LEU A 139 4.99 0.19 -4.15
CA LEU A 139 4.84 -0.52 -2.89
C LEU A 139 6.01 -1.49 -2.74
N THR A 140 6.72 -1.36 -1.63
CA THR A 140 7.73 -2.32 -1.20
C THR A 140 7.29 -2.94 0.11
N ARG A 141 7.28 -4.25 0.18
CA ARG A 141 7.00 -4.98 1.40
C ARG A 141 8.16 -5.89 1.74
N ALA A 142 8.56 -5.92 3.02
CA ALA A 142 9.63 -6.76 3.52
C ALA A 142 9.30 -7.40 4.86
N THR A 143 9.66 -8.68 5.01
CA THR A 143 9.73 -9.34 6.32
C THR A 143 11.16 -9.30 6.81
N VAL A 144 11.41 -8.47 7.82
CA VAL A 144 12.73 -8.33 8.45
C VAL A 144 13.02 -9.57 9.28
N ARG A 145 14.22 -10.14 9.15
CA ARG A 145 14.67 -11.24 10.02
C ARG A 145 14.78 -10.74 11.47
N PRO A 146 14.19 -11.41 12.47
CA PRO A 146 14.18 -10.93 13.87
C PRO A 146 15.57 -10.56 14.39
N ARG A 147 16.60 -11.35 14.04
CA ARG A 147 18.00 -11.11 14.43
C ARG A 147 18.59 -9.83 13.82
N LYS A 148 17.99 -9.30 12.75
CA LYS A 148 18.42 -8.09 12.03
C LYS A 148 17.54 -6.88 12.33
N ALA A 149 16.43 -7.05 13.07
CA ALA A 149 15.45 -5.99 13.30
C ALA A 149 16.07 -4.74 13.93
N LEU A 150 16.91 -4.88 14.95
CA LEU A 150 17.58 -3.75 15.60
C LEU A 150 18.52 -2.99 14.63
N GLN A 151 19.26 -3.73 13.82
CA GLN A 151 20.17 -3.15 12.82
C GLN A 151 19.40 -2.43 11.70
N PHE A 152 18.27 -3.01 11.27
CA PHE A 152 17.36 -2.40 10.31
C PHE A 152 16.82 -1.06 10.82
N TRP A 153 16.22 -1.04 12.02
CA TRP A 153 15.60 0.15 12.58
C TRP A 153 16.57 1.29 12.92
N ARG A 154 17.84 0.98 13.16
CA ARG A 154 18.88 2.02 13.32
C ARG A 154 19.19 2.76 12.01
N ARG A 155 18.91 2.17 10.84
CA ARG A 155 19.18 2.77 9.51
C ARG A 155 17.94 3.38 8.84
N VAL A 156 16.74 3.03 9.28
CA VAL A 156 15.49 3.54 8.69
C VAL A 156 15.39 5.07 8.70
N PRO A 157 15.81 5.80 9.74
CA PRO A 157 15.74 7.27 9.73
C PRO A 157 16.50 7.90 8.56
N ASP A 158 17.68 7.41 8.24
CA ASP A 158 18.50 7.92 7.13
C ASP A 158 17.83 7.67 5.77
N ILE A 159 17.21 6.50 5.61
CA ILE A 159 16.50 6.11 4.39
C ILE A 159 15.25 6.97 4.19
N SER A 160 14.49 7.18 5.27
CA SER A 160 13.24 7.96 5.25
C SER A 160 13.49 9.43 4.98
N ALA A 161 14.55 10.01 5.54
CA ALA A 161 14.93 11.39 5.31
C ALA A 161 15.21 11.67 3.84
N VAL A 162 15.87 10.73 3.15
CA VAL A 162 16.22 10.89 1.73
C VAL A 162 14.99 10.86 0.83
N ILE A 163 14.03 9.97 1.08
CA ILE A 163 12.76 9.96 0.33
C ILE A 163 11.98 11.25 0.64
N GLY A 164 12.12 11.79 1.85
CA GLY A 164 11.44 12.99 2.32
C GLY A 164 11.85 14.29 1.67
N THR A 165 13.03 14.35 1.12
CA THR A 165 13.57 15.57 0.50
C THR A 165 13.30 15.66 -1.01
N ASP A 166 12.80 14.61 -1.65
CA ASP A 166 12.49 14.67 -3.07
C ASP A 166 11.14 15.36 -3.31
N ARG A 167 11.17 16.49 -4.03
CA ARG A 167 9.98 17.30 -4.35
C ARG A 167 9.00 16.59 -5.30
N ASN A 168 9.45 15.56 -5.99
CA ASN A 168 8.62 14.80 -6.93
C ASN A 168 7.76 13.73 -6.24
N VAL A 169 7.93 13.49 -4.94
CA VAL A 169 7.09 12.54 -4.20
C VAL A 169 5.80 13.23 -3.76
N ALA A 170 4.69 12.90 -4.42
CA ALA A 170 3.38 13.45 -4.07
C ALA A 170 2.84 12.90 -2.73
N PHE A 171 3.12 11.65 -2.44
CA PHE A 171 2.73 11.01 -1.18
C PHE A 171 3.70 9.89 -0.81
N LYS A 172 3.95 9.72 0.49
CA LYS A 172 4.72 8.60 1.02
C LYS A 172 4.25 8.23 2.41
N THR A 173 4.32 6.95 2.74
CA THR A 173 4.01 6.46 4.07
C THR A 173 4.65 5.11 4.36
N GLY A 174 4.99 4.89 5.62
CA GLY A 174 5.36 3.58 6.15
C GLY A 174 4.16 2.91 6.83
N LEU A 175 3.97 1.65 6.55
CA LEU A 175 2.92 0.80 7.10
C LEU A 175 3.52 -0.52 7.58
N GLY A 176 2.77 -1.28 8.37
CA GLY A 176 3.21 -2.60 8.82
C GLY A 176 2.07 -3.51 9.26
N GLU A 177 2.22 -4.81 9.03
CA GLU A 177 1.27 -5.84 9.50
C GLU A 177 1.59 -6.28 10.93
N VAL A 178 2.87 -6.45 11.21
CA VAL A 178 3.41 -6.82 12.52
C VAL A 178 4.47 -5.78 12.87
N PRO A 179 4.32 -5.09 14.00
CA PRO A 179 5.29 -4.09 14.44
C PRO A 179 6.72 -4.62 14.35
N LEU A 180 7.64 -3.80 13.88
CA LEU A 180 9.08 -4.05 13.76
C LEU A 180 9.49 -5.09 12.72
N LEU A 181 8.64 -6.02 12.31
CA LEU A 181 9.03 -7.16 11.47
C LEU A 181 8.47 -7.12 10.06
N HIS A 182 7.21 -6.70 9.88
CA HIS A 182 6.59 -6.66 8.55
C HIS A 182 6.38 -5.23 8.11
N GLN A 183 7.29 -4.75 7.28
CA GLN A 183 7.32 -3.37 6.82
C GLN A 183 6.73 -3.24 5.42
N VAL A 184 5.98 -2.19 5.20
CA VAL A 184 5.47 -1.77 3.90
C VAL A 184 5.81 -0.30 3.70
N THR A 185 6.47 0.02 2.61
CA THR A 185 6.66 1.39 2.15
C THR A 185 5.77 1.62 0.95
N PHE A 186 5.02 2.71 0.98
CA PHE A 186 4.16 3.12 -0.13
C PHE A 186 4.49 4.56 -0.51
N SER A 187 4.63 4.83 -1.81
CA SER A 187 4.89 6.17 -2.34
C SER A 187 4.18 6.39 -3.68
N ILE A 188 3.84 7.64 -3.98
CA ILE A 188 3.21 8.05 -5.23
C ILE A 188 4.10 9.11 -5.90
N TRP A 189 4.27 8.95 -7.21
CA TRP A 189 5.11 9.75 -8.08
C TRP A 189 4.29 10.27 -9.26
N PRO A 190 4.62 11.45 -9.82
CA PRO A 190 3.94 11.97 -11.00
C PRO A 190 3.98 11.00 -12.19
N ASP A 191 5.12 10.33 -12.38
CA ASP A 191 5.34 9.38 -13.46
C ASP A 191 6.49 8.39 -13.16
N SER A 192 6.72 7.47 -14.08
CA SER A 192 7.80 6.49 -14.00
C SER A 192 9.20 7.09 -14.15
N HIS A 193 9.33 8.23 -14.84
CA HIS A 193 10.60 8.93 -15.06
C HIS A 193 11.11 9.53 -13.74
N SER A 194 10.27 10.29 -13.06
CA SER A 194 10.57 10.92 -11.76
C SER A 194 11.00 9.88 -10.72
N MET A 195 10.28 8.76 -10.65
CA MET A 195 10.65 7.65 -9.77
C MET A 195 11.99 7.00 -10.17
N ALA A 196 12.25 6.81 -11.47
CA ALA A 196 13.49 6.21 -11.95
C ALA A 196 14.68 7.16 -11.77
N GLU A 197 14.49 8.46 -11.87
CA GLU A 197 15.50 9.47 -11.57
C GLU A 197 15.92 9.43 -10.10
N PHE A 198 14.93 9.39 -9.20
CA PHE A 198 15.19 9.20 -7.77
C PHE A 198 15.95 7.90 -7.47
N ALA A 199 15.54 6.79 -8.10
CA ALA A 199 16.18 5.48 -7.86
C ALA A 199 17.61 5.38 -8.39
N ARG A 200 17.97 6.20 -9.40
CA ARG A 200 19.31 6.24 -10.01
C ARG A 200 20.28 7.21 -9.35
N ARG A 201 19.78 8.15 -8.52
CA ARG A 201 20.66 9.07 -7.80
C ARG A 201 21.58 8.30 -6.87
N ASP A 202 22.89 8.43 -7.07
CA ASP A 202 23.89 7.95 -6.13
C ASP A 202 23.72 8.67 -4.79
N GLY A 203 23.17 7.97 -3.80
CA GLY A 203 22.84 8.59 -2.54
C GLY A 203 22.68 7.59 -1.39
N PRO A 204 22.30 8.07 -0.20
CA PRO A 204 22.05 7.23 0.97
C PRO A 204 21.04 6.11 0.69
N HIS A 205 20.05 6.36 -0.18
CA HIS A 205 19.04 5.38 -0.57
C HIS A 205 19.64 4.19 -1.34
N ALA A 206 20.45 4.46 -2.36
CA ALA A 206 21.12 3.41 -3.13
C ALA A 206 22.09 2.59 -2.25
N ARG A 207 22.86 3.26 -1.37
CA ARG A 207 23.71 2.58 -0.38
C ARG A 207 22.93 1.74 0.62
N ALA A 208 21.77 2.22 1.05
CA ALA A 208 20.90 1.48 1.96
C ALA A 208 20.32 0.22 1.30
N ILE A 209 19.87 0.32 0.05
CA ILE A 209 19.40 -0.84 -0.73
C ILE A 209 20.51 -1.86 -0.92
N ALA A 210 21.73 -1.43 -1.26
CA ALA A 210 22.89 -2.30 -1.36
C ALA A 210 23.19 -3.01 -0.03
N ALA A 211 23.27 -2.26 1.08
CA ALA A 211 23.53 -2.82 2.41
C ALA A 211 22.46 -3.81 2.88
N VAL A 212 21.19 -3.58 2.53
CA VAL A 212 20.09 -4.51 2.80
C VAL A 212 20.25 -5.80 2.00
N ARG A 213 20.59 -5.66 0.71
CA ARG A 213 20.78 -6.80 -0.21
C ARG A 213 21.98 -7.65 0.20
N ASP A 214 23.11 -7.01 0.50
CA ASP A 214 24.35 -7.68 0.90
C ASP A 214 24.26 -8.32 2.30
N GLY A 215 23.40 -7.78 3.17
CA GLY A 215 23.25 -8.20 4.55
C GLY A 215 22.24 -9.31 4.80
N ASP A 216 21.51 -9.81 3.79
CA ASP A 216 20.42 -10.81 3.92
C ASP A 216 19.45 -10.47 5.06
N TRP A 217 18.94 -9.22 5.05
CA TRP A 217 18.13 -8.72 6.15
C TRP A 217 16.68 -9.17 6.09
N PHE A 218 16.21 -9.54 4.91
CA PHE A 218 14.83 -9.91 4.68
C PHE A 218 14.66 -11.42 4.48
N ARG A 219 13.58 -11.93 5.03
CA ARG A 219 13.14 -13.31 4.82
C ARG A 219 12.25 -13.43 3.58
N GLU A 220 11.49 -12.39 3.30
CA GLU A 220 10.55 -12.33 2.20
C GLU A 220 10.40 -10.88 1.77
N GLU A 221 10.31 -10.65 0.48
CA GLU A 221 10.17 -9.33 -0.12
C GLU A 221 9.13 -9.35 -1.22
N LEU A 222 8.46 -8.21 -1.42
CA LEU A 222 7.64 -7.94 -2.59
C LEU A 222 7.85 -6.48 -3.02
N TYR A 223 8.05 -6.31 -4.31
CA TYR A 223 8.11 -5.01 -4.98
C TYR A 223 6.99 -4.95 -6.01
N ALA A 224 6.11 -3.95 -5.91
CA ALA A 224 5.03 -3.77 -6.87
C ALA A 224 4.94 -2.31 -7.31
N ARG A 225 4.56 -2.12 -8.57
CA ARG A 225 4.22 -0.82 -9.14
C ARG A 225 2.81 -0.86 -9.66
N PHE A 226 2.14 0.27 -9.55
CA PHE A 226 0.76 0.41 -9.94
C PHE A 226 0.56 1.73 -10.67
N ARG A 227 -0.33 1.74 -11.65
CA ARG A 227 -0.94 2.97 -12.14
C ARG A 227 -2.04 3.37 -11.18
N VAL A 228 -2.10 4.63 -10.78
CA VAL A 228 -3.24 5.17 -10.03
C VAL A 228 -4.40 5.37 -11.01
N ILE A 229 -5.51 4.66 -10.79
CA ILE A 229 -6.71 4.71 -11.65
C ILE A 229 -7.87 5.46 -11.00
N GLY A 230 -7.65 6.01 -9.82
CA GLY A 230 -8.59 6.88 -9.12
C GLY A 230 -8.37 6.91 -7.62
N GLU A 231 -9.09 7.80 -6.99
CA GLU A 231 -9.09 8.00 -5.54
C GLU A 231 -10.47 8.40 -5.03
N GLN A 232 -10.64 8.36 -3.72
CA GLN A 232 -11.84 8.81 -3.02
C GLN A 232 -11.47 9.30 -1.61
N GLY A 233 -12.01 10.46 -1.21
CA GLY A 233 -11.75 11.07 0.10
C GLY A 233 -10.54 11.99 0.11
N THR A 234 -10.04 12.34 1.30
CA THR A 234 -8.94 13.29 1.51
C THR A 234 -7.93 12.76 2.50
N TRP A 235 -6.74 13.34 2.50
CA TRP A 235 -5.68 13.06 3.47
C TRP A 235 -4.88 14.32 3.79
N GLY A 236 -5.00 14.79 5.03
CA GLY A 236 -4.45 16.09 5.42
C GLY A 236 -5.31 17.27 4.95
N GLY A 237 -6.61 17.04 4.70
CA GLY A 237 -7.58 18.06 4.31
C GLY A 237 -7.76 18.25 2.79
N SER A 238 -6.89 17.65 1.97
CA SER A 238 -6.97 17.73 0.49
C SER A 238 -6.65 16.38 -0.15
N SER A 239 -6.73 16.28 -1.48
CA SER A 239 -6.17 15.13 -2.18
C SER A 239 -4.66 15.25 -2.29
N PRO A 240 -3.89 14.22 -1.86
CA PRO A 240 -2.44 14.20 -2.11
C PRO A 240 -2.05 14.20 -3.59
N LEU A 241 -3.01 13.94 -4.49
CA LEU A 241 -2.79 13.91 -5.95
C LEU A 241 -3.10 15.24 -6.64
N ASP A 242 -3.61 16.26 -5.93
CA ASP A 242 -3.98 17.54 -6.56
C ASP A 242 -2.78 18.22 -7.23
N HIS A 243 -1.60 18.19 -6.60
CA HIS A 243 -0.37 18.75 -7.18
C HIS A 243 0.05 18.09 -8.50
N ILE A 244 -0.22 16.77 -8.65
CA ILE A 244 0.10 16.06 -9.89
C ILE A 244 -0.88 16.41 -11.02
N LYS A 245 -2.12 16.75 -10.69
CA LYS A 245 -3.17 17.10 -11.67
C LYS A 245 -2.98 18.49 -12.24
N GLU A 246 -2.36 19.41 -11.49
CA GLU A 246 -2.11 20.79 -11.91
C GLU A 246 -0.92 20.90 -12.88
N GLU A 247 -0.03 19.92 -12.92
CA GLU A 247 1.17 19.90 -13.78
C GLU A 247 0.97 19.17 -15.13
N GLN A 248 -0.22 18.60 -15.40
CA GLN A 248 -0.59 17.91 -16.63
C GLN A 248 -1.56 18.72 -17.48
#